data_b470e0a48b6d70d5d8dcd91f31f1e06e
#
_entry.id   b470e0a48b6d70d5d8dcd91f31f1e06e
#
_cell.length_a   1.000
_cell.length_b   1.000
_cell.length_c   1.000
_cell.angle_alpha   90.00
_cell.angle_beta   90.00
_cell.angle_gamma   90.00
#
_symmetry.space_group_name_H-M   'P 1'
#
loop_
_entity.id
_entity.type
_entity.pdbx_description
1 polymer ?
#
loop_
_entity_poly.entity_id
_entity_poly.type
_entity_poly.pdbx_seq_one_letter_code
_entity_poly.pdbx_strand_id
1 'polypeptide(L)'
;VNVEEIQAARKIVPVVTVQNRFNLTDRTSEAVLEYCESEGIGFIPWHPVASGQLARPGGPLDSLATQHGVSVAQLSLAWLLQRSPVMVPIPGTTSVAHLEENWAARALEIDKAAFDAVEAAAR
;
A
#
# COMPACT_ATOMS: atom_id res chain seq x y z
N VAL A 1 1.47 5.96 15.08
CA VAL A 1 0.82 5.42 16.30
C VAL A 1 0.97 3.92 16.35
N ASN A 2 0.85 3.35 17.55
CA ASN A 2 0.83 1.91 17.79
C ASN A 2 -0.58 1.45 18.22
N VAL A 3 -0.78 0.15 18.40
CA VAL A 3 -2.10 -0.42 18.75
C VAL A 3 -2.59 0.09 20.11
N GLU A 4 -1.71 0.18 21.11
CA GLU A 4 -2.05 0.65 22.45
C GLU A 4 -2.52 2.11 22.44
N GLU A 5 -1.87 2.97 21.64
CA GLU A 5 -2.27 4.37 21.49
C GLU A 5 -3.64 4.50 20.82
N ILE A 6 -3.91 3.68 19.80
CA ILE A 6 -5.24 3.64 19.14
C ILE A 6 -6.30 3.18 20.15
N GLN A 7 -6.05 2.13 20.90
CA GLN A 7 -6.96 1.63 21.93
C GLN A 7 -7.23 2.67 23.02
N ALA A 8 -6.21 3.42 23.43
CA ALA A 8 -6.37 4.52 24.39
C ALA A 8 -7.25 5.65 23.83
N ALA A 9 -6.99 6.07 22.58
CA ALA A 9 -7.79 7.10 21.91
C ALA A 9 -9.25 6.68 21.75
N ARG A 10 -9.53 5.42 21.41
CA ARG A 10 -10.89 4.88 21.24
C ARG A 10 -11.72 4.87 22.52
N LYS A 11 -11.10 4.95 23.69
CA LYS A 11 -11.83 5.13 24.96
C LYS A 11 -12.41 6.53 25.12
N ILE A 12 -11.92 7.50 24.33
CA ILE A 12 -12.29 8.93 24.44
C ILE A 12 -13.14 9.36 23.25
N VAL A 13 -12.75 8.94 22.03
CA VAL A 13 -13.41 9.31 20.77
C VAL A 13 -13.49 8.09 19.82
N PRO A 14 -14.51 8.03 18.94
CA PRO A 14 -14.52 7.05 17.87
C PRO A 14 -13.37 7.35 16.90
N VAL A 15 -12.47 6.38 16.70
CA VAL A 15 -11.40 6.44 15.72
C VAL A 15 -11.87 5.71 14.45
N VAL A 16 -12.01 6.42 13.34
CA VAL A 16 -12.50 5.89 12.06
C VAL A 16 -11.38 5.63 11.06
N THR A 17 -10.24 6.32 11.19
CA THR A 17 -9.05 6.12 10.36
C THR A 17 -7.79 6.25 11.18
N VAL A 18 -6.75 5.53 10.74
CA VAL A 18 -5.38 5.61 11.28
C VAL A 18 -4.43 5.86 10.10
N GLN A 19 -3.43 6.72 10.29
CA GLN A 19 -2.43 7.00 9.29
C GLN A 19 -1.05 6.63 9.82
N ASN A 20 -0.41 5.65 9.17
CA ASN A 20 0.96 5.23 9.48
C ASN A 20 1.78 5.03 8.20
N ARG A 21 3.10 5.00 8.34
CA ARG A 21 3.98 4.64 7.24
C ARG A 21 3.84 3.15 6.92
N PHE A 22 3.54 2.87 5.67
CA PHE A 22 3.41 1.49 5.20
C PHE A 22 3.54 1.43 3.68
N ASN A 23 4.36 0.53 3.18
CA ASN A 23 4.51 0.22 1.77
C ASN A 23 5.20 -1.14 1.60
N LEU A 24 5.47 -1.53 0.36
CA LEU A 24 6.13 -2.80 0.04
C LEU A 24 7.44 -3.05 0.79
N THR A 25 8.23 -1.99 1.05
CA THR A 25 9.56 -2.09 1.69
C THR A 25 9.57 -1.74 3.16
N ASP A 26 8.47 -1.16 3.66
CA ASP A 26 8.33 -0.78 5.07
C ASP A 26 7.05 -1.37 5.64
N ARG A 27 7.20 -2.41 6.42
CA ARG A 27 6.12 -3.18 7.08
C ARG A 27 6.08 -2.96 8.59
N THR A 28 6.76 -1.93 9.11
CA THR A 28 6.85 -1.67 10.55
C THR A 28 5.48 -1.51 11.20
N SER A 29 4.49 -1.03 10.45
CA SER A 29 3.10 -0.86 10.90
C SER A 29 2.18 -2.04 10.60
N GLU A 30 2.70 -3.24 10.31
CA GLU A 30 1.88 -4.42 9.98
C GLU A 30 0.88 -4.74 11.12
N ALA A 31 1.32 -4.75 12.38
CA ALA A 31 0.44 -5.01 13.52
C ALA A 31 -0.67 -3.96 13.68
N VAL A 32 -0.40 -2.71 13.31
CA VAL A 32 -1.42 -1.64 13.30
C VAL A 32 -2.43 -1.85 12.17
N LEU A 33 -1.97 -2.27 10.99
CA LEU A 33 -2.84 -2.61 9.87
C LEU A 33 -3.77 -3.77 10.24
N GLU A 34 -3.24 -4.86 10.80
CA GLU A 34 -4.02 -6.01 11.25
C GLU A 34 -5.07 -5.65 12.30
N TYR A 35 -4.69 -4.78 13.25
CA TYR A 35 -5.63 -4.25 14.22
C TYR A 35 -6.74 -3.41 13.56
N CYS A 36 -6.38 -2.52 12.64
CA CYS A 36 -7.35 -1.72 11.89
C CYS A 36 -8.32 -2.60 11.09
N GLU A 37 -7.81 -3.66 10.47
CA GLU A 37 -8.61 -4.63 9.72
C GLU A 37 -9.61 -5.36 10.63
N SER A 38 -9.18 -5.82 11.80
CA SER A 38 -10.04 -6.52 12.77
C SER A 38 -11.14 -5.63 13.34
N GLU A 39 -10.90 -4.32 13.42
CA GLU A 39 -11.81 -3.33 14.04
C GLU A 39 -12.61 -2.52 13.00
N GLY A 40 -12.42 -2.74 11.70
CA GLY A 40 -13.07 -2.00 10.63
C GLY A 40 -12.64 -0.52 10.56
N ILE A 41 -11.41 -0.21 10.97
CA ILE A 41 -10.82 1.13 10.94
C ILE A 41 -10.07 1.30 9.62
N GLY A 42 -10.33 2.40 8.89
CA GLY A 42 -9.60 2.71 7.66
C GLY A 42 -8.11 2.95 7.96
N PHE A 43 -7.23 2.29 7.18
CA PHE A 43 -5.79 2.47 7.29
C PHE A 43 -5.26 3.30 6.11
N ILE A 44 -4.66 4.45 6.41
CA ILE A 44 -4.12 5.39 5.43
C ILE A 44 -2.58 5.23 5.41
N PRO A 45 -2.03 4.48 4.45
CA PRO A 45 -0.58 4.36 4.33
C PRO A 45 0.00 5.66 3.75
N TRP A 46 0.84 6.36 4.51
CA TRP A 46 1.65 7.40 3.89
C TRP A 46 2.94 6.80 3.31
N HIS A 47 3.47 7.43 2.26
CA HIS A 47 4.56 6.93 1.43
C HIS A 47 4.21 5.59 0.74
N PRO A 48 3.04 5.50 0.07
CA PRO A 48 2.47 4.23 -0.39
C PRO A 48 3.22 3.58 -1.55
N VAL A 49 3.94 4.36 -2.35
CA VAL A 49 4.68 3.86 -3.51
C VAL A 49 6.09 3.47 -3.10
N ALA A 50 6.51 2.27 -3.52
CA ALA A 50 7.88 1.82 -3.31
C ALA A 50 8.87 2.80 -3.99
N SER A 51 9.93 3.16 -3.27
CA SER A 51 10.97 4.06 -3.74
C SER A 51 12.36 3.41 -3.64
N GLY A 52 13.34 4.05 -4.23
CA GLY A 52 14.73 3.59 -4.16
C GLY A 52 15.03 2.42 -5.08
N GLN A 53 15.80 1.47 -4.62
CA GLN A 53 16.37 0.40 -5.47
C GLN A 53 15.34 -0.52 -6.10
N LEU A 54 14.22 -0.79 -5.42
CA LEU A 54 13.17 -1.68 -5.93
C LEU A 54 12.39 -1.10 -7.10
N ALA A 55 12.22 0.23 -7.11
CA ALA A 55 11.50 0.94 -8.18
C ALA A 55 12.40 1.40 -9.33
N ARG A 56 13.70 1.11 -9.28
CA ARG A 56 14.64 1.52 -10.34
C ARG A 56 14.42 0.71 -11.62
N PRO A 57 14.69 1.30 -12.80
CA PRO A 57 14.66 0.58 -14.06
C PRO A 57 15.53 -0.69 -14.01
N GLY A 58 14.99 -1.81 -14.48
CA GLY A 58 15.64 -3.13 -14.45
C GLY A 58 15.66 -3.81 -13.08
N GLY A 59 15.03 -3.22 -12.05
CA GLY A 59 14.86 -3.86 -10.75
C GLY A 59 13.77 -4.94 -10.75
N PRO A 60 13.65 -5.70 -9.64
CA PRO A 60 12.68 -6.80 -9.56
C PRO A 60 11.22 -6.36 -9.78
N LEU A 61 10.82 -5.21 -9.23
CA LEU A 61 9.47 -4.68 -9.43
C LEU A 61 9.23 -4.15 -10.84
N ASP A 62 10.26 -3.61 -11.49
CA ASP A 62 10.17 -3.14 -12.87
C ASP A 62 9.91 -4.28 -13.85
N SER A 63 10.58 -5.41 -13.65
CA SER A 63 10.33 -6.62 -14.44
C SER A 63 8.91 -7.15 -14.27
N LEU A 64 8.40 -7.20 -13.04
CA LEU A 64 7.03 -7.61 -12.75
C LEU A 64 6.00 -6.61 -13.31
N ALA A 65 6.22 -5.32 -13.15
CA ALA A 65 5.36 -4.29 -13.70
C ALA A 65 5.28 -4.38 -15.23
N THR A 66 6.43 -4.59 -15.89
CA THR A 66 6.50 -4.79 -17.34
C THR A 66 5.69 -6.02 -17.78
N GLN A 67 5.79 -7.14 -17.08
CA GLN A 67 5.03 -8.36 -17.38
C GLN A 67 3.51 -8.12 -17.30
N HIS A 68 3.07 -7.25 -16.39
CA HIS A 68 1.67 -6.88 -16.22
C HIS A 68 1.25 -5.67 -17.06
N GLY A 69 2.16 -5.06 -17.83
CA GLY A 69 1.87 -3.90 -18.67
C GLY A 69 1.50 -2.63 -17.89
N VAL A 70 2.06 -2.47 -16.68
CA VAL A 70 1.76 -1.36 -15.77
C VAL A 70 3.04 -0.69 -15.26
N SER A 71 2.93 0.47 -14.63
CA SER A 71 4.05 1.10 -13.95
C SER A 71 4.32 0.45 -12.58
N VAL A 72 5.54 0.60 -12.07
CA VAL A 72 5.89 0.17 -10.70
C VAL A 72 5.01 0.85 -9.65
N ALA A 73 4.62 2.11 -9.89
CA ALA A 73 3.70 2.84 -9.01
C ALA A 73 2.31 2.18 -8.98
N GLN A 74 1.76 1.85 -10.16
CA GLN A 74 0.49 1.14 -10.25
C GLN A 74 0.54 -0.24 -9.59
N LEU A 75 1.61 -1.01 -9.81
CA LEU A 75 1.78 -2.32 -9.19
C LEU A 75 1.85 -2.22 -7.66
N SER A 76 2.58 -1.23 -7.14
CA SER A 76 2.69 -0.97 -5.70
C SER A 76 1.35 -0.59 -5.07
N LEU A 77 0.57 0.25 -5.75
CA LEU A 77 -0.77 0.65 -5.29
C LEU A 77 -1.77 -0.50 -5.35
N ALA A 78 -1.75 -1.29 -6.42
CA ALA A 78 -2.61 -2.47 -6.54
C ALA A 78 -2.29 -3.50 -5.45
N TRP A 79 -1.01 -3.71 -5.16
CA TRP A 79 -0.60 -4.57 -4.06
C TRP A 79 -1.14 -4.06 -2.70
N LEU A 80 -1.04 -2.76 -2.40
CA LEU A 80 -1.60 -2.18 -1.18
C LEU A 80 -3.11 -2.43 -1.08
N LEU A 81 -3.85 -2.16 -2.14
CA LEU A 81 -5.30 -2.34 -2.17
C LEU A 81 -5.73 -3.80 -1.99
N GLN A 82 -4.93 -4.76 -2.49
CA GLN A 82 -5.18 -6.19 -2.29
C GLN A 82 -4.71 -6.71 -0.93
N ARG A 83 -3.73 -6.03 -0.28
CA ARG A 83 -3.20 -6.43 1.03
C ARG A 83 -4.26 -6.38 2.12
N SER A 84 -5.16 -5.39 2.09
CA SER A 84 -6.21 -5.27 3.10
C SER A 84 -7.41 -4.48 2.58
N PRO A 85 -8.65 -4.90 2.91
CA PRO A 85 -9.86 -4.19 2.50
C PRO A 85 -10.04 -2.82 3.18
N VAL A 86 -9.30 -2.53 4.25
CA VAL A 86 -9.35 -1.23 4.95
C VAL A 86 -8.29 -0.25 4.45
N MET A 87 -7.53 -0.62 3.41
CA MET A 87 -6.45 0.18 2.87
C MET A 87 -6.95 1.37 2.05
N VAL A 88 -6.49 2.59 2.40
CA VAL A 88 -6.82 3.85 1.73
C VAL A 88 -5.52 4.58 1.37
N PRO A 89 -4.82 4.19 0.29
CA PRO A 89 -3.54 4.79 -0.09
C PRO A 89 -3.72 6.25 -0.57
N ILE A 90 -2.73 7.08 -0.25
CA ILE A 90 -2.70 8.51 -0.57
C ILE A 90 -1.50 8.86 -1.47
N PRO A 91 -1.42 8.37 -2.72
CA PRO A 91 -0.31 8.67 -3.62
C PRO A 91 -0.35 10.15 -4.04
N GLY A 92 0.68 10.91 -3.64
CA GLY A 92 0.83 12.32 -4.02
C GLY A 92 1.29 12.48 -5.46
N THR A 93 0.69 13.43 -6.19
CA THR A 93 1.14 13.82 -7.53
C THR A 93 0.73 15.25 -7.87
N THR A 94 1.48 15.88 -8.78
CA THR A 94 1.16 17.18 -9.39
C THR A 94 0.84 17.03 -10.89
N SER A 95 0.86 15.81 -11.41
CA SER A 95 0.62 15.49 -12.82
C SER A 95 -0.73 14.82 -13.00
N VAL A 96 -1.54 15.32 -13.94
CA VAL A 96 -2.83 14.69 -14.30
C VAL A 96 -2.62 13.27 -14.81
N ALA A 97 -1.61 13.04 -15.65
CA ALA A 97 -1.29 11.70 -16.15
C ALA A 97 -0.99 10.72 -15.02
N HIS A 98 -0.17 11.12 -14.02
CA HIS A 98 0.11 10.27 -12.86
C HIS A 98 -1.14 10.07 -11.97
N LEU A 99 -2.04 11.04 -11.88
CA LEU A 99 -3.31 10.87 -11.18
C LEU A 99 -4.17 9.80 -11.85
N GLU A 100 -4.26 9.82 -13.16
CA GLU A 100 -4.99 8.83 -13.95
C GLU A 100 -4.36 7.43 -13.80
N GLU A 101 -3.03 7.31 -13.84
CA GLU A 101 -2.32 6.07 -13.57
C GLU A 101 -2.60 5.53 -12.16
N ASN A 102 -2.49 6.39 -11.14
CA ASN A 102 -2.77 6.02 -9.76
C ASN A 102 -4.22 5.54 -9.58
N TRP A 103 -5.16 6.24 -10.21
CA TRP A 103 -6.58 5.86 -10.19
C TRP A 103 -6.84 4.52 -10.90
N ALA A 104 -6.15 4.27 -12.01
CA ALA A 104 -6.28 3.02 -12.77
C ALA A 104 -5.79 1.80 -11.95
N ALA A 105 -4.89 1.97 -11.01
CA ALA A 105 -4.39 0.89 -10.15
C ALA A 105 -5.51 0.17 -9.37
N ARG A 106 -6.62 0.84 -9.09
CA ARG A 106 -7.79 0.25 -8.41
C ARG A 106 -8.47 -0.90 -9.18
N ALA A 107 -8.31 -0.91 -10.48
CA ALA A 107 -8.89 -1.91 -11.38
C ALA A 107 -7.87 -3.00 -11.77
N LEU A 108 -6.63 -2.89 -11.31
CA LEU A 108 -5.58 -3.86 -11.59
C LEU A 108 -5.74 -5.06 -10.65
N GLU A 109 -6.17 -6.17 -11.20
CA GLU A 109 -6.18 -7.45 -10.51
C GLU A 109 -4.83 -8.14 -10.73
N ILE A 110 -4.10 -8.38 -9.65
CA ILE A 110 -2.92 -9.24 -9.64
C ILE A 110 -3.29 -10.57 -9.01
N ASP A 111 -2.98 -11.66 -9.68
CA ASP A 111 -3.26 -12.99 -9.13
C ASP A 111 -2.37 -13.29 -7.93
N LYS A 112 -2.67 -14.37 -7.21
CA LYS A 112 -1.90 -14.74 -6.02
C LYS A 112 -0.43 -14.95 -6.31
N ALA A 113 -0.07 -15.50 -7.45
CA ALA A 113 1.33 -15.75 -7.81
C ALA A 113 2.08 -14.43 -8.02
N ALA A 114 1.45 -13.46 -8.70
CA ALA A 114 2.00 -12.12 -8.88
C ALA A 114 2.07 -11.35 -7.55
N PHE A 115 1.07 -11.46 -6.69
CA PHE A 115 1.09 -10.87 -5.35
C PHE A 115 2.27 -11.39 -4.53
N ASP A 116 2.44 -12.72 -4.47
CA ASP A 116 3.53 -13.37 -3.75
C ASP A 116 4.90 -12.99 -4.35
N ALA A 117 5.00 -12.86 -5.68
CA ALA A 117 6.22 -12.44 -6.36
C ALA A 117 6.60 -10.98 -6.03
N VAL A 118 5.62 -10.08 -5.97
CA VAL A 118 5.82 -8.67 -5.55
C VAL A 118 6.31 -8.62 -4.10
N GLU A 119 5.72 -9.40 -3.21
CA GLU A 119 6.16 -9.50 -1.82
C GLU A 119 7.59 -10.04 -1.69
N ALA A 120 7.91 -11.09 -2.44
CA ALA A 120 9.26 -11.69 -2.43
C ALA A 120 10.33 -10.72 -2.97
N ALA A 121 10.00 -9.93 -3.99
CA ALA A 121 10.91 -8.94 -4.58
C ALA A 121 11.19 -7.76 -3.63
N ALA A 122 10.32 -7.52 -2.65
CA ALA A 122 10.41 -6.41 -1.70
C ALA A 122 11.13 -6.76 -0.39
N ARG A 123 11.44 -8.03 -0.16
CA ARG A 123 12.18 -8.54 1.01
C ARG A 123 13.67 -8.58 0.74
#